data_be5152d219c99894e070dda41e2ee74a
#
_entry.id   be5152d219c99894e070dda41e2ee74a
#
_cell.length_a   1.000
_cell.length_b   1.000
_cell.length_c   1.000
_cell.angle_alpha   90.00
_cell.angle_beta   90.00
_cell.angle_gamma   90.00
#
_symmetry.space_group_name_H-M   'P 1'
#
loop_
_entity.id
_entity.type
_entity.pdbx_description
1 polymer ?
#
loop_
_entity_poly.entity_id
_entity_poly.type
_entity_poly.pdbx_seq_one_letter_code
_entity_poly.pdbx_strand_id
1 'polypeptide(L)'
;MYMNQTAGVRIGDSLSDTCSIGRSVRQGCNLSPLLFNIYDEAMMREALEDLEKGIKVGGVIIKSIRFADDKAIVARSNTELQELMNAISRVTQAYGMKINVKKTKTMCISRHGVQQCNVVIDGQQVEQVNQFKYLGSLMTEDGRCDKEVRGRIAMAKRVFMEKKRMLQSRMNVETKKQIMKAIVWSTALYAAETWTLTKALRDQLEAFEMWCWRRMMKVSWTQRLSNEEVLTKIGEGRSMLQTIYLRKHRWVGHLLRHDGLLKVLIEGKIEGAKSRGRKRFQMLDDIVGKSTYDAVKKRTQDRVQWKWSNQQP
;
A
#
# COMPACT_ATOMS: atom_id res chain seq x y z
N MET A 1 20.52 24.27 -15.98
CA MET A 1 20.19 24.13 -14.55
C MET A 1 20.94 22.96 -13.91
N TYR A 2 21.15 21.86 -14.63
CA TYR A 2 21.83 20.64 -14.13
C TYR A 2 23.23 20.42 -14.74
N MET A 3 23.72 21.33 -15.58
CA MET A 3 25.05 21.28 -16.11
C MET A 3 26.05 22.01 -15.19
N ASN A 4 27.25 21.46 -15.05
CA ASN A 4 28.36 22.05 -14.26
C ASN A 4 28.02 22.24 -12.76
N GLN A 5 27.29 21.27 -12.16
CA GLN A 5 27.01 21.31 -10.72
C GLN A 5 28.26 20.90 -9.93
N THR A 6 28.46 21.58 -8.81
CA THR A 6 29.48 21.21 -7.84
C THR A 6 28.84 20.98 -6.47
N ALA A 7 29.40 20.08 -5.69
CA ALA A 7 29.02 19.85 -4.30
C ALA A 7 30.22 19.96 -3.37
N GLY A 8 30.01 20.55 -2.20
CA GLY A 8 30.98 20.58 -1.11
C GLY A 8 30.28 20.24 0.19
N VAL A 9 31.03 19.68 1.14
CA VAL A 9 30.54 19.35 2.49
C VAL A 9 30.87 20.53 3.41
N ARG A 10 29.87 21.03 4.13
CA ARG A 10 30.04 22.09 5.13
C ARG A 10 29.95 21.50 6.53
N ILE A 11 30.97 21.71 7.33
CA ILE A 11 31.04 21.32 8.75
C ILE A 11 31.35 22.57 9.56
N GLY A 12 30.36 23.11 10.24
CA GLY A 12 30.49 24.41 10.92
C GLY A 12 30.78 25.52 9.90
N ASP A 13 31.86 26.24 10.12
CA ASP A 13 32.32 27.33 9.21
C ASP A 13 33.32 26.88 8.15
N SER A 14 33.71 25.62 8.13
CA SER A 14 34.64 25.05 7.16
C SER A 14 33.89 24.40 5.99
N LEU A 15 34.33 24.67 4.75
CA LEU A 15 33.84 24.06 3.53
C LEU A 15 34.92 23.16 2.94
N SER A 16 34.61 21.94 2.58
CA SER A 16 35.52 21.03 1.88
C SER A 16 35.80 21.51 0.44
N ASP A 17 36.81 20.92 -0.20
CA ASP A 17 36.97 21.05 -1.66
C ASP A 17 35.69 20.62 -2.36
N THR A 18 35.37 21.32 -3.46
CA THR A 18 34.18 21.02 -4.25
C THR A 18 34.46 19.93 -5.27
N CYS A 19 33.55 18.95 -5.38
CA CYS A 19 33.56 17.95 -6.44
C CYS A 19 32.50 18.30 -7.51
N SER A 20 32.79 18.01 -8.78
CA SER A 20 31.83 18.20 -9.86
C SER A 20 30.80 17.02 -9.87
N ILE A 21 29.52 17.35 -10.03
CA ILE A 21 28.44 16.39 -10.17
C ILE A 21 28.11 16.29 -11.66
N GLY A 22 28.61 15.23 -12.31
CA GLY A 22 28.39 14.99 -13.74
C GLY A 22 27.04 14.32 -14.08
N ARG A 23 26.37 13.70 -13.10
CA ARG A 23 25.12 12.95 -13.27
C ARG A 23 24.27 13.06 -12.02
N SER A 24 23.00 13.19 -12.14
CA SER A 24 21.90 13.07 -11.18
C SER A 24 20.98 14.28 -11.22
N VAL A 25 19.86 14.18 -10.52
CA VAL A 25 18.97 15.32 -10.26
C VAL A 25 19.18 15.83 -8.83
N ARG A 26 19.07 17.14 -8.64
CA ARG A 26 19.34 17.78 -7.36
C ARG A 26 18.24 17.45 -6.34
N GLN A 27 18.63 16.88 -5.19
CA GLN A 27 17.69 16.62 -4.10
C GLN A 27 17.14 17.94 -3.55
N GLY A 28 15.80 18.02 -3.37
CA GLY A 28 15.11 19.22 -2.91
C GLY A 28 14.73 20.22 -4.02
N CYS A 29 15.08 19.98 -5.27
CA CYS A 29 14.61 20.78 -6.40
C CYS A 29 13.22 20.31 -6.86
N ASN A 30 12.26 21.22 -7.04
CA ASN A 30 10.89 20.90 -7.44
C ASN A 30 10.79 20.23 -8.83
N LEU A 31 11.76 20.44 -9.71
CA LEU A 31 11.81 19.81 -11.05
C LEU A 31 12.44 18.42 -11.04
N SER A 32 13.23 18.08 -10.02
CA SER A 32 13.97 16.81 -9.96
C SER A 32 13.08 15.58 -10.06
N PRO A 33 11.95 15.48 -9.34
CA PRO A 33 11.06 14.33 -9.44
C PRO A 33 10.46 14.16 -10.84
N LEU A 34 10.09 15.28 -11.48
CA LEU A 34 9.53 15.26 -12.84
C LEU A 34 10.57 14.79 -13.88
N LEU A 35 11.78 15.35 -13.82
CA LEU A 35 12.86 14.97 -14.72
C LEU A 35 13.26 13.51 -14.54
N PHE A 36 13.32 13.03 -13.29
CA PHE A 36 13.60 11.64 -13.00
C PHE A 36 12.50 10.73 -13.58
N ASN A 37 11.23 11.09 -13.40
CA ASN A 37 10.12 10.30 -13.93
C ASN A 37 10.09 10.24 -15.45
N ILE A 38 10.43 11.34 -16.15
CA ILE A 38 10.53 11.37 -17.62
C ILE A 38 11.67 10.46 -18.09
N TYR A 39 12.82 10.53 -17.43
CA TYR A 39 13.97 9.70 -17.73
C TYR A 39 13.70 8.21 -17.48
N ASP A 40 13.09 7.89 -16.34
CA ASP A 40 12.69 6.54 -15.98
C ASP A 40 11.62 5.96 -16.93
N GLU A 41 10.64 6.77 -17.33
CA GLU A 41 9.62 6.35 -18.29
C GLU A 41 10.23 6.01 -19.66
N ALA A 42 11.15 6.83 -20.16
CA ALA A 42 11.83 6.57 -21.43
C ALA A 42 12.62 5.25 -21.36
N MET A 43 13.41 5.07 -20.30
CA MET A 43 14.20 3.87 -20.06
C MET A 43 13.31 2.60 -19.94
N MET A 44 12.25 2.67 -19.16
CA MET A 44 11.37 1.52 -18.94
C MET A 44 10.51 1.21 -20.17
N ARG A 45 10.15 2.20 -20.96
CA ARG A 45 9.46 2.00 -22.23
C ARG A 45 10.36 1.24 -23.19
N GLU A 46 11.59 1.72 -23.41
CA GLU A 46 12.58 1.04 -24.27
C GLU A 46 12.84 -0.41 -23.80
N ALA A 47 12.91 -0.64 -22.49
CA ALA A 47 13.18 -1.97 -21.97
C ALA A 47 12.01 -2.95 -22.16
N LEU A 48 10.76 -2.47 -22.13
CA LEU A 48 9.60 -3.35 -22.02
C LEU A 48 8.63 -3.28 -23.21
N GLU A 49 8.74 -2.31 -24.14
CA GLU A 49 7.72 -2.07 -25.17
C GLU A 49 7.49 -3.30 -26.04
N ASP A 50 8.55 -3.90 -26.54
CA ASP A 50 8.48 -5.03 -27.48
C ASP A 50 8.24 -6.40 -26.82
N LEU A 51 8.15 -6.47 -25.51
CA LEU A 51 7.98 -7.72 -24.78
C LEU A 51 6.51 -7.98 -24.47
N GLU A 52 5.90 -8.98 -25.09
CA GLU A 52 4.54 -9.43 -24.75
C GLU A 52 4.50 -10.36 -23.52
N LYS A 53 5.27 -10.02 -22.50
CA LYS A 53 5.40 -10.76 -21.24
C LYS A 53 4.69 -9.99 -20.12
N GLY A 54 4.25 -10.68 -19.08
CA GLY A 54 3.57 -10.07 -17.95
C GLY A 54 2.24 -10.73 -17.62
N ILE A 55 1.44 -10.13 -16.74
CA ILE A 55 0.14 -10.65 -16.34
C ILE A 55 -0.95 -9.97 -17.16
N LYS A 56 -1.73 -10.76 -17.92
CA LYS A 56 -2.85 -10.24 -18.68
C LYS A 56 -4.11 -10.16 -17.83
N VAL A 57 -4.63 -8.95 -17.68
CA VAL A 57 -5.84 -8.65 -16.90
C VAL A 57 -6.80 -7.86 -17.78
N GLY A 58 -8.00 -8.38 -18.02
CA GLY A 58 -9.01 -7.70 -18.84
C GLY A 58 -8.54 -7.35 -20.26
N GLY A 59 -7.64 -8.15 -20.85
CA GLY A 59 -7.06 -7.90 -22.17
C GLY A 59 -5.79 -7.02 -22.16
N VAL A 60 -5.46 -6.37 -21.05
CA VAL A 60 -4.27 -5.52 -20.89
C VAL A 60 -3.13 -6.31 -20.26
N ILE A 61 -1.94 -6.24 -20.86
CA ILE A 61 -0.73 -6.87 -20.30
C ILE A 61 -0.07 -5.90 -19.32
N ILE A 62 0.04 -6.30 -18.06
CA ILE A 62 0.70 -5.56 -17.01
C ILE A 62 2.08 -6.17 -16.79
N LYS A 63 3.12 -5.41 -17.05
CA LYS A 63 4.53 -5.82 -16.94
C LYS A 63 5.18 -5.28 -15.68
N SER A 64 4.79 -4.06 -15.29
CA SER A 64 5.39 -3.36 -14.14
C SER A 64 4.39 -2.44 -13.45
N ILE A 65 4.58 -2.24 -12.16
CA ILE A 65 3.95 -1.19 -11.35
C ILE A 65 5.08 -0.33 -10.80
N ARG A 66 5.04 0.97 -11.05
CA ARG A 66 6.17 1.87 -10.79
C ARG A 66 5.76 3.06 -9.93
N PHE A 67 6.62 3.43 -9.02
CA PHE A 67 6.50 4.64 -8.22
C PHE A 67 7.90 5.19 -7.96
N ALA A 68 8.26 6.27 -8.66
CA ALA A 68 9.61 6.83 -8.68
C ALA A 68 10.66 5.73 -8.99
N ASP A 69 11.65 5.53 -8.13
CA ASP A 69 12.69 4.50 -8.24
C ASP A 69 12.22 3.10 -7.83
N ASP A 70 11.12 2.99 -7.08
CA ASP A 70 10.56 1.70 -6.66
C ASP A 70 9.76 1.06 -7.80
N LYS A 71 10.17 -0.13 -8.23
CA LYS A 71 9.56 -0.87 -9.34
C LYS A 71 9.18 -2.28 -8.90
N ALA A 72 7.94 -2.67 -9.19
CA ALA A 72 7.47 -4.06 -9.08
C ALA A 72 7.26 -4.62 -10.49
N ILE A 73 8.07 -5.60 -10.88
CA ILE A 73 7.95 -6.29 -12.16
C ILE A 73 7.11 -7.54 -11.93
N VAL A 74 6.14 -7.79 -12.78
CA VAL A 74 5.20 -8.91 -12.64
C VAL A 74 5.20 -9.79 -13.88
N ALA A 75 5.23 -11.12 -13.68
CA ALA A 75 5.23 -12.11 -14.72
C ALA A 75 4.45 -13.36 -14.28
N ARG A 76 4.10 -14.22 -15.24
CA ARG A 76 3.38 -15.48 -14.99
C ARG A 76 4.31 -16.64 -14.66
N SER A 77 5.57 -16.55 -15.05
CA SER A 77 6.57 -17.60 -14.83
C SER A 77 7.93 -17.03 -14.48
N ASN A 78 8.81 -17.89 -13.94
CA ASN A 78 10.18 -17.53 -13.64
C ASN A 78 10.96 -17.15 -14.92
N THR A 79 10.72 -17.87 -16.02
CA THR A 79 11.35 -17.59 -17.32
C THR A 79 10.95 -16.21 -17.84
N GLU A 80 9.64 -15.89 -17.84
CA GLU A 80 9.17 -14.56 -18.25
C GLU A 80 9.77 -13.46 -17.36
N LEU A 81 9.83 -13.69 -16.04
CA LEU A 81 10.40 -12.70 -15.11
C LEU A 81 11.90 -12.48 -15.40
N GLN A 82 12.65 -13.56 -15.67
CA GLN A 82 14.07 -13.44 -16.01
C GLN A 82 14.29 -12.66 -17.32
N GLU A 83 13.46 -12.91 -18.34
CA GLU A 83 13.55 -12.19 -19.61
C GLU A 83 13.27 -10.69 -19.44
N LEU A 84 12.22 -10.33 -18.67
CA LEU A 84 11.93 -8.93 -18.33
C LEU A 84 13.09 -8.28 -17.57
N MET A 85 13.66 -8.97 -16.59
CA MET A 85 14.78 -8.46 -15.80
C MET A 85 16.06 -8.30 -16.63
N ASN A 86 16.33 -9.20 -17.57
CA ASN A 86 17.47 -9.08 -18.48
C ASN A 86 17.34 -7.85 -19.39
N ALA A 87 16.13 -7.60 -19.93
CA ALA A 87 15.86 -6.42 -20.75
C ALA A 87 16.02 -5.13 -19.94
N ILE A 88 15.44 -5.09 -18.73
CA ILE A 88 15.57 -3.93 -17.84
C ILE A 88 17.02 -3.69 -17.45
N SER A 89 17.80 -4.74 -17.09
CA SER A 89 19.20 -4.59 -16.72
C SER A 89 20.03 -4.02 -17.87
N ARG A 90 19.86 -4.57 -19.09
CA ARG A 90 20.56 -4.12 -20.29
C ARG A 90 20.30 -2.61 -20.57
N VAL A 91 19.03 -2.20 -20.59
CA VAL A 91 18.68 -0.81 -20.88
C VAL A 91 19.10 0.12 -19.74
N THR A 92 18.92 -0.31 -18.48
CA THR A 92 19.34 0.45 -17.30
C THR A 92 20.84 0.76 -17.34
N GLN A 93 21.68 -0.22 -17.76
CA GLN A 93 23.11 -0.02 -17.94
C GLN A 93 23.43 0.96 -19.09
N ALA A 94 22.72 0.87 -20.22
CA ALA A 94 22.88 1.80 -21.33
C ALA A 94 22.55 3.26 -20.92
N TYR A 95 21.58 3.43 -20.03
CA TYR A 95 21.23 4.71 -19.43
C TYR A 95 22.16 5.13 -18.26
N GLY A 96 23.22 4.38 -18.00
CA GLY A 96 24.22 4.66 -16.96
C GLY A 96 23.70 4.51 -15.54
N MET A 97 22.62 3.76 -15.34
CA MET A 97 22.09 3.38 -14.04
C MET A 97 22.39 1.92 -13.71
N LYS A 98 22.17 1.53 -12.45
CA LYS A 98 22.37 0.14 -12.00
C LYS A 98 21.22 -0.31 -11.11
N ILE A 99 20.80 -1.57 -11.26
CA ILE A 99 19.83 -2.19 -10.38
C ILE A 99 20.53 -2.54 -9.06
N ASN A 100 19.91 -2.17 -7.94
CA ASN A 100 20.43 -2.56 -6.63
C ASN A 100 19.98 -3.98 -6.28
N VAL A 101 20.78 -4.98 -6.66
CA VAL A 101 20.48 -6.41 -6.46
C VAL A 101 20.24 -6.75 -4.98
N LYS A 102 20.98 -6.14 -4.05
CA LYS A 102 20.83 -6.39 -2.60
C LYS A 102 19.46 -5.95 -2.06
N LYS A 103 18.89 -4.86 -2.61
CA LYS A 103 17.56 -4.37 -2.25
C LYS A 103 16.45 -5.04 -3.07
N THR A 104 16.76 -5.55 -4.25
CA THR A 104 15.81 -6.25 -5.12
C THR A 104 15.47 -7.60 -4.52
N LYS A 105 14.19 -7.96 -4.50
CA LYS A 105 13.70 -9.24 -3.99
C LYS A 105 12.75 -9.86 -5.00
N THR A 106 12.66 -11.17 -5.00
CA THR A 106 11.64 -11.92 -5.74
C THR A 106 10.64 -12.54 -4.78
N MET A 107 9.38 -12.62 -5.20
CA MET A 107 8.33 -13.29 -4.43
C MET A 107 7.37 -14.01 -5.39
N CYS A 108 7.08 -15.27 -5.11
CA CYS A 108 6.07 -16.04 -5.82
C CYS A 108 4.74 -15.97 -5.06
N ILE A 109 3.69 -15.45 -5.69
CA ILE A 109 2.34 -15.47 -5.14
C ILE A 109 1.59 -16.64 -5.76
N SER A 110 1.46 -17.74 -5.01
CA SER A 110 0.82 -18.97 -5.49
C SER A 110 -0.21 -19.50 -4.51
N ARG A 111 -1.26 -20.14 -5.05
CA ARG A 111 -2.25 -20.87 -4.26
C ARG A 111 -1.83 -22.30 -3.93
N HIS A 112 -0.83 -22.81 -4.65
CA HIS A 112 -0.38 -24.22 -4.61
C HIS A 112 0.90 -24.42 -3.80
N GLY A 113 1.24 -23.46 -2.94
CA GLY A 113 2.46 -23.49 -2.12
C GLY A 113 3.62 -22.69 -2.74
N VAL A 114 4.72 -22.68 -2.01
CA VAL A 114 5.92 -21.90 -2.38
C VAL A 114 6.57 -22.55 -3.59
N GLN A 115 6.71 -21.78 -4.67
CA GLN A 115 7.52 -22.16 -5.83
C GLN A 115 8.83 -21.39 -5.77
N GLN A 116 9.92 -22.06 -6.15
CA GLN A 116 11.22 -21.40 -6.24
C GLN A 116 11.26 -20.47 -7.45
N CYS A 117 11.69 -19.23 -7.20
CA CYS A 117 11.96 -18.21 -8.21
C CYS A 117 13.46 -17.95 -8.25
N ASN A 118 14.12 -18.46 -9.29
CA ASN A 118 15.55 -18.26 -9.49
C ASN A 118 15.76 -17.17 -10.53
N VAL A 119 15.87 -15.91 -10.06
CA VAL A 119 16.14 -14.76 -10.91
C VAL A 119 17.56 -14.27 -10.68
N VAL A 120 18.30 -14.05 -11.76
CA VAL A 120 19.68 -13.57 -11.74
C VAL A 120 19.75 -12.21 -12.42
N ILE A 121 20.45 -11.26 -11.82
CA ILE A 121 20.72 -9.92 -12.36
C ILE A 121 22.23 -9.69 -12.31
N ASP A 122 22.85 -9.39 -13.43
CA ASP A 122 24.29 -9.15 -13.55
C ASP A 122 25.13 -10.25 -12.89
N GLY A 123 24.74 -11.52 -13.09
CA GLY A 123 25.42 -12.71 -12.53
C GLY A 123 25.15 -12.94 -11.04
N GLN A 124 24.37 -12.12 -10.38
CA GLN A 124 24.01 -12.27 -8.96
C GLN A 124 22.58 -12.77 -8.81
N GLN A 125 22.40 -13.79 -7.98
CA GLN A 125 21.07 -14.31 -7.68
C GLN A 125 20.31 -13.35 -6.79
N VAL A 126 19.06 -13.06 -7.18
CA VAL A 126 18.13 -12.23 -6.39
C VAL A 126 17.52 -13.08 -5.26
N GLU A 127 17.52 -12.55 -4.06
CA GLU A 127 16.95 -13.24 -2.89
C GLU A 127 15.43 -13.39 -3.03
N GLN A 128 14.94 -14.61 -2.85
CA GLN A 128 13.51 -14.89 -2.77
C GLN A 128 13.01 -14.69 -1.32
N VAL A 129 11.88 -13.99 -1.19
CA VAL A 129 11.25 -13.70 0.09
C VAL A 129 9.78 -14.15 0.10
N ASN A 130 9.24 -14.45 1.30
CA ASN A 130 7.83 -14.80 1.48
C ASN A 130 6.97 -13.59 1.85
N GLN A 131 7.60 -12.45 2.12
CA GLN A 131 6.93 -11.18 2.38
C GLN A 131 7.85 -10.01 2.00
N PHE A 132 7.26 -8.95 1.50
CA PHE A 132 7.97 -7.75 1.07
C PHE A 132 7.18 -6.50 1.38
N LYS A 133 7.86 -5.45 1.85
CA LYS A 133 7.24 -4.15 2.11
C LYS A 133 7.37 -3.28 0.88
N TYR A 134 6.26 -3.04 0.18
CA TYR A 134 6.19 -2.17 -0.98
C TYR A 134 5.33 -0.95 -0.70
N LEU A 135 5.85 0.25 -0.95
CA LEU A 135 5.19 1.54 -0.67
C LEU A 135 4.56 1.62 0.72
N GLY A 136 5.25 1.08 1.70
CA GLY A 136 4.79 1.09 3.08
C GLY A 136 3.82 -0.02 3.46
N SER A 137 3.23 -0.78 2.54
CA SER A 137 2.35 -1.93 2.80
C SER A 137 3.10 -3.25 2.71
N LEU A 138 2.77 -4.20 3.58
CA LEU A 138 3.34 -5.54 3.60
C LEU A 138 2.56 -6.45 2.64
N MET A 139 3.25 -6.90 1.61
CA MET A 139 2.75 -7.95 0.71
C MET A 139 3.26 -9.31 1.16
N THR A 140 2.44 -10.34 1.02
CA THR A 140 2.78 -11.72 1.40
C THR A 140 2.51 -12.69 0.26
N GLU A 141 3.24 -13.80 0.22
CA GLU A 141 3.14 -14.84 -0.82
C GLU A 141 1.75 -15.49 -0.92
N ASP A 142 0.97 -15.47 0.17
CA ASP A 142 -0.41 -15.97 0.19
C ASP A 142 -1.46 -14.96 -0.30
N GLY A 143 -1.03 -13.73 -0.60
CA GLY A 143 -1.89 -12.64 -1.06
C GLY A 143 -2.91 -12.17 -0.03
N ARG A 144 -2.68 -12.38 1.29
CA ARG A 144 -3.58 -11.99 2.37
C ARG A 144 -3.10 -10.73 3.06
N CYS A 145 -4.04 -9.99 3.66
CA CYS A 145 -3.72 -8.79 4.42
C CYS A 145 -3.60 -9.03 5.95
N ASP A 146 -3.68 -10.29 6.43
CA ASP A 146 -3.68 -10.59 7.87
C ASP A 146 -2.42 -10.07 8.59
N LYS A 147 -1.25 -10.33 8.00
CA LYS A 147 0.03 -9.87 8.57
C LYS A 147 0.17 -8.35 8.52
N GLU A 148 -0.31 -7.72 7.44
CA GLU A 148 -0.32 -6.26 7.30
C GLU A 148 -1.19 -5.62 8.39
N VAL A 149 -2.45 -6.05 8.56
CA VAL A 149 -3.37 -5.51 9.56
C VAL A 149 -2.79 -5.64 10.97
N ARG A 150 -2.25 -6.82 11.33
CA ARG A 150 -1.61 -7.04 12.64
C ARG A 150 -0.39 -6.15 12.82
N GLY A 151 0.44 -6.01 11.79
CA GLY A 151 1.60 -5.12 11.79
C GLY A 151 1.21 -3.66 12.02
N ARG A 152 0.13 -3.20 11.35
CA ARG A 152 -0.41 -1.84 11.51
C ARG A 152 -0.93 -1.61 12.92
N ILE A 153 -1.68 -2.54 13.48
CA ILE A 153 -2.14 -2.46 14.88
C ILE A 153 -0.94 -2.37 15.83
N ALA A 154 0.10 -3.16 15.62
CA ALA A 154 1.31 -3.12 16.46
C ALA A 154 2.03 -1.77 16.34
N MET A 155 2.19 -1.23 15.12
CA MET A 155 2.77 0.10 14.91
C MET A 155 1.95 1.19 15.58
N ALA A 156 0.62 1.15 15.43
CA ALA A 156 -0.28 2.14 16.02
C ALA A 156 -0.26 2.08 17.56
N LYS A 157 -0.15 0.87 18.14
CA LYS A 157 0.06 0.72 19.60
C LYS A 157 1.37 1.38 20.05
N ARG A 158 2.45 1.24 19.27
CA ARG A 158 3.74 1.90 19.56
C ARG A 158 3.59 3.42 19.52
N VAL A 159 2.97 3.96 18.46
CA VAL A 159 2.71 5.39 18.33
C VAL A 159 1.85 5.91 19.50
N PHE A 160 0.82 5.15 19.90
CA PHE A 160 0.03 5.50 21.09
C PHE A 160 0.92 5.61 22.33
N MET A 161 1.83 4.64 22.55
CA MET A 161 2.71 4.62 23.73
C MET A 161 3.70 5.80 23.71
N GLU A 162 4.25 6.16 22.55
CA GLU A 162 5.08 7.35 22.40
C GLU A 162 4.32 8.64 22.74
N LYS A 163 3.04 8.72 22.39
CA LYS A 163 2.15 9.87 22.65
C LYS A 163 1.36 9.75 23.96
N LYS A 164 1.61 8.72 24.76
CA LYS A 164 0.85 8.39 26.00
C LYS A 164 0.73 9.58 26.95
N ARG A 165 1.81 10.33 27.18
CA ARG A 165 1.80 11.49 28.11
C ARG A 165 0.78 12.54 27.67
N MET A 166 0.70 12.82 26.38
CA MET A 166 -0.24 13.76 25.79
C MET A 166 -1.68 13.21 25.82
N LEU A 167 -1.89 11.99 25.39
CA LEU A 167 -3.22 11.34 25.32
C LEU A 167 -3.83 11.10 26.72
N GLN A 168 -3.01 10.99 27.75
CA GLN A 168 -3.45 10.80 29.14
C GLN A 168 -3.34 12.08 30.00
N SER A 169 -3.04 13.23 29.40
CA SER A 169 -2.95 14.53 30.10
C SER A 169 -4.33 15.02 30.58
N ARG A 170 -4.39 16.20 31.21
CA ARG A 170 -5.64 16.88 31.61
C ARG A 170 -6.35 17.60 30.45
N MET A 171 -5.88 17.42 29.23
CA MET A 171 -6.49 18.00 28.03
C MET A 171 -7.95 17.58 27.86
N ASN A 172 -8.75 18.40 27.19
CA ASN A 172 -10.13 18.09 26.84
C ASN A 172 -10.25 16.76 26.08
N VAL A 173 -11.28 15.97 26.40
CA VAL A 173 -11.51 14.65 25.81
C VAL A 173 -11.68 14.74 24.30
N GLU A 174 -12.39 15.75 23.80
CA GLU A 174 -12.60 15.95 22.36
C GLU A 174 -11.29 16.18 21.61
N THR A 175 -10.41 17.02 22.14
CA THR A 175 -9.08 17.23 21.57
C THR A 175 -8.24 15.94 21.57
N LYS A 176 -8.31 15.14 22.64
CA LYS A 176 -7.63 13.83 22.68
C LYS A 176 -8.16 12.87 21.62
N LYS A 177 -9.49 12.85 21.40
CA LYS A 177 -10.11 12.03 20.33
C LYS A 177 -9.59 12.43 18.96
N GLN A 178 -9.53 13.73 18.67
CA GLN A 178 -9.00 14.25 17.42
C GLN A 178 -7.54 13.84 17.20
N ILE A 179 -6.69 14.02 18.23
CA ILE A 179 -5.28 13.60 18.19
C ILE A 179 -5.16 12.08 18.00
N MET A 180 -5.95 11.29 18.72
CA MET A 180 -5.99 9.84 18.57
C MET A 180 -6.31 9.43 17.12
N LYS A 181 -7.38 10.02 16.55
CA LYS A 181 -7.81 9.74 15.18
C LYS A 181 -6.77 10.23 14.15
N ALA A 182 -6.18 11.41 14.37
CA ALA A 182 -5.20 11.98 13.45
C ALA A 182 -3.84 11.25 13.44
N ILE A 183 -3.40 10.71 14.55
CA ILE A 183 -2.05 10.14 14.68
C ILE A 183 -2.10 8.61 14.80
N VAL A 184 -2.84 8.07 15.77
CA VAL A 184 -2.84 6.62 16.04
C VAL A 184 -3.66 5.87 14.99
N TRP A 185 -4.88 6.35 14.70
CA TRP A 185 -5.73 5.70 13.70
C TRP A 185 -5.18 5.85 12.28
N SER A 186 -4.59 7.00 11.91
CA SER A 186 -3.95 7.16 10.60
C SER A 186 -2.84 6.14 10.38
N THR A 187 -2.07 5.82 11.44
CA THR A 187 -1.05 4.76 11.38
C THR A 187 -1.70 3.38 11.25
N ALA A 188 -2.74 3.09 12.03
CA ALA A 188 -3.45 1.81 11.98
C ALA A 188 -4.15 1.58 10.64
N LEU A 189 -4.73 2.62 10.05
CA LEU A 189 -5.60 2.56 8.88
C LEU A 189 -4.90 2.97 7.57
N TYR A 190 -3.58 2.92 7.52
CA TYR A 190 -2.85 3.17 6.29
C TYR A 190 -3.16 2.10 5.25
N ALA A 191 -3.57 2.51 4.04
CA ALA A 191 -3.98 1.63 2.93
C ALA A 191 -5.14 0.66 3.27
N ALA A 192 -5.94 0.97 4.29
CA ALA A 192 -7.05 0.10 4.75
C ALA A 192 -8.15 -0.07 3.69
N GLU A 193 -8.20 0.81 2.70
CA GLU A 193 -9.12 0.76 1.56
C GLU A 193 -8.98 -0.54 0.75
N THR A 194 -7.78 -1.11 0.72
CA THR A 194 -7.46 -2.33 -0.06
C THR A 194 -7.65 -3.62 0.75
N TRP A 195 -7.93 -3.55 2.05
CA TRP A 195 -7.98 -4.74 2.89
C TRP A 195 -9.23 -5.59 2.64
N THR A 196 -9.04 -6.89 2.68
CA THR A 196 -10.11 -7.88 2.70
C THR A 196 -10.33 -8.31 4.15
N LEU A 197 -11.32 -7.69 4.82
CA LEU A 197 -11.54 -7.88 6.25
C LEU A 197 -12.35 -9.15 6.55
N THR A 198 -11.67 -10.20 7.02
CA THR A 198 -12.31 -11.37 7.60
C THR A 198 -12.92 -11.02 8.96
N LYS A 199 -13.85 -11.88 9.48
CA LYS A 199 -14.43 -11.68 10.81
C LYS A 199 -13.35 -11.53 11.89
N ALA A 200 -12.35 -12.39 11.89
CA ALA A 200 -11.25 -12.33 12.86
C ALA A 200 -10.47 -11.00 12.81
N LEU A 201 -10.27 -10.43 11.62
CA LEU A 201 -9.61 -9.13 11.48
C LEU A 201 -10.48 -7.97 11.95
N ARG A 202 -11.80 -8.04 11.71
CA ARG A 202 -12.76 -7.08 12.25
C ARG A 202 -12.74 -7.08 13.77
N ASP A 203 -12.82 -8.25 14.39
CA ASP A 203 -12.78 -8.41 15.84
C ASP A 203 -11.45 -7.85 16.43
N GLN A 204 -10.32 -8.06 15.75
CA GLN A 204 -9.02 -7.50 16.15
C GLN A 204 -8.98 -5.97 16.07
N LEU A 205 -9.58 -5.37 15.02
CA LEU A 205 -9.64 -3.92 14.87
C LEU A 205 -10.57 -3.28 15.92
N GLU A 206 -11.70 -3.91 16.19
CA GLU A 206 -12.61 -3.45 17.27
C GLU A 206 -11.97 -3.57 18.65
N ALA A 207 -11.26 -4.66 18.92
CA ALA A 207 -10.51 -4.82 20.16
C ALA A 207 -9.40 -3.77 20.28
N PHE A 208 -8.72 -3.43 19.17
CA PHE A 208 -7.72 -2.37 19.16
C PHE A 208 -8.36 -0.99 19.40
N GLU A 209 -9.51 -0.69 18.81
CA GLU A 209 -10.26 0.54 19.07
C GLU A 209 -10.57 0.69 20.56
N MET A 210 -11.12 -0.35 21.19
CA MET A 210 -11.42 -0.35 22.62
C MET A 210 -10.16 -0.24 23.48
N TRP A 211 -9.05 -0.88 23.05
CA TRP A 211 -7.76 -0.74 23.71
C TRP A 211 -7.27 0.72 23.73
N CYS A 212 -7.45 1.46 22.63
CA CYS A 212 -7.12 2.88 22.55
C CYS A 212 -7.95 3.72 23.52
N TRP A 213 -9.27 3.53 23.51
CA TRP A 213 -10.19 4.30 24.34
C TRP A 213 -9.96 4.06 25.83
N ARG A 214 -9.86 2.79 26.24
CA ARG A 214 -9.60 2.44 27.64
C ARG A 214 -8.28 3.03 28.14
N ARG A 215 -7.22 2.98 27.35
CA ARG A 215 -5.93 3.56 27.73
C ARG A 215 -5.93 5.09 27.78
N MET A 216 -6.60 5.73 26.84
CA MET A 216 -6.75 7.18 26.85
C MET A 216 -7.48 7.69 28.10
N MET A 217 -8.54 6.99 28.49
CA MET A 217 -9.34 7.30 29.67
C MET A 217 -8.77 6.76 30.98
N LYS A 218 -7.61 6.06 30.95
CA LYS A 218 -6.99 5.42 32.11
C LYS A 218 -7.91 4.42 32.82
N VAL A 219 -8.79 3.75 32.07
CA VAL A 219 -9.69 2.72 32.62
C VAL A 219 -8.89 1.50 33.03
N SER A 220 -8.87 1.19 34.32
CA SER A 220 -8.24 -0.03 34.86
C SER A 220 -9.13 -1.25 34.60
N TRP A 221 -8.50 -2.42 34.44
CA TRP A 221 -9.24 -3.69 34.34
C TRP A 221 -10.02 -4.00 35.63
N THR A 222 -9.58 -3.49 36.79
CA THR A 222 -10.25 -3.62 38.08
C THR A 222 -11.58 -2.91 38.16
N GLN A 223 -11.82 -1.91 37.32
CA GLN A 223 -13.08 -1.14 37.28
C GLN A 223 -14.23 -1.89 36.61
N ARG A 224 -13.94 -3.05 35.98
CA ARG A 224 -14.92 -3.93 35.33
C ARG A 224 -15.94 -3.21 34.41
N LEU A 225 -15.58 -2.05 33.85
CA LEU A 225 -16.45 -1.31 32.93
C LEU A 225 -16.63 -2.08 31.64
N SER A 226 -17.86 -2.18 31.16
CA SER A 226 -18.17 -2.73 29.84
C SER A 226 -17.63 -1.84 28.71
N ASN A 227 -17.60 -2.33 27.47
CA ASN A 227 -17.19 -1.52 26.32
C ASN A 227 -18.17 -0.38 26.06
N GLU A 228 -19.45 -0.64 26.25
CA GLU A 228 -20.55 0.31 26.08
C GLU A 228 -20.43 1.47 27.08
N GLU A 229 -20.16 1.17 28.33
CA GLU A 229 -19.92 2.20 29.36
C GLU A 229 -18.70 3.07 29.05
N VAL A 230 -17.62 2.47 28.53
CA VAL A 230 -16.44 3.22 28.12
C VAL A 230 -16.76 4.14 26.93
N LEU A 231 -17.47 3.65 25.92
CA LEU A 231 -17.89 4.44 24.75
C LEU A 231 -18.82 5.60 25.16
N THR A 232 -19.77 5.34 26.06
CA THR A 232 -20.67 6.37 26.58
C THR A 232 -19.90 7.47 27.32
N LYS A 233 -18.93 7.10 28.18
CA LYS A 233 -18.06 8.07 28.88
C LYS A 233 -17.23 8.95 27.94
N ILE A 234 -16.85 8.43 26.77
CA ILE A 234 -16.10 9.16 25.76
C ILE A 234 -17.01 9.96 24.84
N GLY A 235 -18.30 9.64 24.77
CA GLY A 235 -19.23 10.18 23.79
C GLY A 235 -18.89 9.72 22.36
N GLU A 236 -18.54 8.45 22.17
CA GLU A 236 -18.21 7.84 20.86
C GLU A 236 -18.98 6.53 20.67
N GLY A 237 -19.19 6.17 19.40
CA GLY A 237 -19.58 4.82 18.99
C GLY A 237 -18.40 4.01 18.52
N ARG A 238 -18.61 2.75 18.19
CA ARG A 238 -17.63 1.93 17.46
C ARG A 238 -17.52 2.44 16.03
N SER A 239 -16.47 3.16 15.71
CA SER A 239 -16.37 3.92 14.47
C SER A 239 -15.16 3.57 13.60
N MET A 240 -14.23 2.73 14.09
CA MET A 240 -13.03 2.36 13.33
C MET A 240 -13.37 1.55 12.09
N LEU A 241 -14.17 0.49 12.20
CA LEU A 241 -14.61 -0.31 11.05
C LEU A 241 -15.44 0.52 10.07
N GLN A 242 -16.35 1.35 10.60
CA GLN A 242 -17.13 2.25 9.78
C GLN A 242 -16.22 3.24 9.00
N THR A 243 -15.16 3.74 9.63
CA THR A 243 -14.17 4.59 8.97
C THR A 243 -13.49 3.86 7.80
N ILE A 244 -13.11 2.58 7.98
CA ILE A 244 -12.54 1.77 6.91
C ILE A 244 -13.53 1.60 5.75
N TYR A 245 -14.78 1.24 6.05
CA TYR A 245 -15.82 1.08 5.01
C TYR A 245 -16.09 2.39 4.26
N LEU A 246 -16.20 3.51 4.96
CA LEU A 246 -16.39 4.82 4.34
C LEU A 246 -15.23 5.22 3.42
N ARG A 247 -13.98 4.99 3.85
CA ARG A 247 -12.80 5.23 3.01
C ARG A 247 -12.82 4.35 1.77
N LYS A 248 -13.01 3.05 1.96
CA LYS A 248 -13.08 2.06 0.87
C LYS A 248 -14.19 2.39 -0.12
N HIS A 249 -15.38 2.72 0.37
CA HIS A 249 -16.51 3.12 -0.45
C HIS A 249 -16.20 4.37 -1.28
N ARG A 250 -15.62 5.42 -0.67
CA ARG A 250 -15.21 6.62 -1.41
C ARG A 250 -14.18 6.30 -2.48
N TRP A 251 -13.19 5.49 -2.13
CA TRP A 251 -12.14 5.06 -3.05
C TRP A 251 -12.69 4.24 -4.22
N VAL A 252 -13.54 3.25 -3.96
CA VAL A 252 -14.19 2.44 -5.01
C VAL A 252 -15.04 3.31 -5.93
N GLY A 253 -15.83 4.22 -5.37
CA GLY A 253 -16.63 5.15 -6.18
C GLY A 253 -15.77 6.06 -7.07
N HIS A 254 -14.63 6.54 -6.56
CA HIS A 254 -13.67 7.29 -7.36
C HIS A 254 -13.09 6.42 -8.48
N LEU A 255 -12.61 5.24 -8.15
CA LEU A 255 -11.97 4.32 -9.06
C LEU A 255 -12.87 3.88 -10.22
N LEU A 256 -14.15 3.55 -9.94
CA LEU A 256 -15.07 3.07 -10.96
C LEU A 256 -15.58 4.17 -11.89
N ARG A 257 -15.48 5.45 -11.51
CA ARG A 257 -15.82 6.59 -12.38
C ARG A 257 -14.71 7.02 -13.32
N HIS A 258 -13.47 6.62 -13.05
CA HIS A 258 -12.31 7.02 -13.86
C HIS A 258 -11.75 5.81 -14.62
N ASP A 259 -11.39 6.03 -15.88
CA ASP A 259 -10.69 5.01 -16.65
C ASP A 259 -9.22 5.01 -16.26
N GLY A 260 -8.66 3.83 -16.05
CA GLY A 260 -7.27 3.67 -15.67
C GLY A 260 -6.92 2.24 -15.25
N LEU A 261 -5.65 2.00 -15.00
CA LEU A 261 -5.10 0.69 -14.64
C LEU A 261 -5.83 0.04 -13.45
N LEU A 262 -6.15 0.82 -12.42
CA LEU A 262 -6.82 0.28 -11.22
C LEU A 262 -8.23 -0.24 -11.52
N LYS A 263 -8.97 0.40 -12.43
CA LYS A 263 -10.28 -0.09 -12.88
C LYS A 263 -10.13 -1.40 -13.64
N VAL A 264 -9.15 -1.49 -14.55
CA VAL A 264 -8.83 -2.71 -15.29
C VAL A 264 -8.46 -3.84 -14.32
N LEU A 265 -7.68 -3.57 -13.26
CA LEU A 265 -7.32 -4.55 -12.25
C LEU A 265 -8.52 -5.09 -11.46
N ILE A 266 -9.51 -4.24 -11.17
CA ILE A 266 -10.70 -4.62 -10.41
C ILE A 266 -11.73 -5.31 -11.28
N GLU A 267 -11.97 -4.83 -12.49
CA GLU A 267 -12.98 -5.37 -13.42
C GLU A 267 -12.45 -6.50 -14.28
N GLY A 268 -11.16 -6.50 -14.56
CA GLY A 268 -10.53 -7.45 -15.47
C GLY A 268 -10.45 -8.85 -14.89
N LYS A 269 -10.57 -9.83 -15.75
CA LYS A 269 -10.36 -11.24 -15.42
C LYS A 269 -8.91 -11.61 -15.74
N ILE A 270 -8.25 -12.28 -14.81
CA ILE A 270 -6.96 -12.91 -15.06
C ILE A 270 -7.21 -14.21 -15.80
N GLU A 271 -6.44 -14.47 -16.86
CA GLU A 271 -6.49 -15.73 -17.61
C GLU A 271 -6.07 -16.89 -16.70
N GLY A 272 -6.79 -18.00 -16.77
CA GLY A 272 -6.52 -19.22 -16.02
C GLY A 272 -7.77 -20.00 -15.65
N ALA A 273 -7.57 -21.24 -15.23
CA ALA A 273 -8.65 -22.12 -14.78
C ALA A 273 -9.24 -21.65 -13.44
N LYS A 274 -10.55 -21.69 -13.31
CA LYS A 274 -11.23 -21.44 -12.02
C LYS A 274 -10.90 -22.58 -11.06
N SER A 275 -10.44 -22.24 -9.85
CA SER A 275 -10.23 -23.24 -8.80
C SER A 275 -11.55 -23.85 -8.35
N ARG A 276 -11.56 -25.16 -8.06
CA ARG A 276 -12.69 -25.85 -7.40
C ARG A 276 -12.78 -25.39 -5.94
N GLY A 277 -14.01 -25.34 -5.41
CA GLY A 277 -14.26 -25.04 -4.01
C GLY A 277 -14.91 -23.69 -3.76
N ARG A 278 -15.14 -23.36 -2.47
CA ARG A 278 -15.78 -22.11 -2.06
C ARG A 278 -14.88 -20.92 -2.42
N LYS A 279 -15.46 -19.91 -3.07
CA LYS A 279 -14.76 -18.67 -3.38
C LYS A 279 -14.26 -18.00 -2.10
N ARG A 280 -13.02 -17.50 -2.11
CA ARG A 280 -12.50 -16.66 -1.03
C ARG A 280 -13.28 -15.34 -1.00
N PHE A 281 -13.44 -14.78 0.17
CA PHE A 281 -13.96 -13.43 0.36
C PHE A 281 -13.04 -12.44 -0.36
N GLN A 282 -13.63 -11.62 -1.23
CA GLN A 282 -12.91 -10.69 -2.09
C GLN A 282 -12.95 -9.27 -1.52
N MET A 283 -12.06 -8.42 -2.02
CA MET A 283 -11.91 -7.05 -1.53
C MET A 283 -13.20 -6.22 -1.64
N LEU A 284 -14.01 -6.46 -2.65
CA LEU A 284 -15.27 -5.72 -2.89
C LEU A 284 -16.50 -6.37 -2.27
N ASP A 285 -16.40 -7.58 -1.72
CA ASP A 285 -17.58 -8.31 -1.21
C ASP A 285 -18.29 -7.55 -0.08
N ASP A 286 -17.55 -6.78 0.71
CA ASP A 286 -18.10 -5.92 1.77
C ASP A 286 -18.83 -4.68 1.23
N ILE A 287 -18.52 -4.21 0.02
CA ILE A 287 -19.20 -3.12 -0.67
C ILE A 287 -20.40 -3.63 -1.48
N VAL A 288 -20.21 -4.75 -2.16
CA VAL A 288 -21.26 -5.39 -2.96
C VAL A 288 -22.39 -5.92 -2.05
N GLY A 289 -22.04 -6.52 -0.90
CA GLY A 289 -23.00 -7.04 0.06
C GLY A 289 -23.99 -8.02 -0.57
N LYS A 290 -25.28 -7.71 -0.43
CA LYS A 290 -26.38 -8.47 -1.06
C LYS A 290 -26.69 -8.04 -2.49
N SER A 291 -26.05 -6.99 -2.99
CA SER A 291 -26.25 -6.45 -4.36
C SER A 291 -25.44 -7.24 -5.39
N THR A 292 -25.63 -6.92 -6.67
CA THR A 292 -24.72 -7.37 -7.73
C THR A 292 -23.64 -6.34 -7.99
N TYR A 293 -22.50 -6.77 -8.54
CA TYR A 293 -21.42 -5.85 -8.93
C TYR A 293 -21.90 -4.79 -9.93
N ASP A 294 -22.72 -5.18 -10.92
CA ASP A 294 -23.24 -4.27 -11.93
C ASP A 294 -24.17 -3.19 -11.31
N ALA A 295 -24.96 -3.55 -10.30
CA ALA A 295 -25.78 -2.59 -9.57
C ALA A 295 -24.90 -1.59 -8.78
N VAL A 296 -23.81 -2.06 -8.19
CA VAL A 296 -22.81 -1.19 -7.53
C VAL A 296 -22.17 -0.27 -8.54
N LYS A 297 -21.69 -0.80 -9.67
CA LYS A 297 -21.07 -0.03 -10.75
C LYS A 297 -22.00 1.06 -11.27
N LYS A 298 -23.28 0.74 -11.52
CA LYS A 298 -24.29 1.71 -11.97
C LYS A 298 -24.49 2.84 -10.94
N ARG A 299 -24.59 2.49 -9.63
CA ARG A 299 -24.73 3.48 -8.55
C ARG A 299 -23.51 4.39 -8.44
N THR A 300 -22.30 3.89 -8.70
CA THR A 300 -21.08 4.71 -8.60
C THR A 300 -21.02 5.83 -9.64
N GLN A 301 -21.73 5.70 -10.79
CA GLN A 301 -21.77 6.73 -11.83
C GLN A 301 -22.47 8.00 -11.36
N ASP A 302 -23.48 7.87 -10.50
CA ASP A 302 -24.10 9.03 -9.82
C ASP A 302 -23.36 9.31 -8.50
N ARG A 303 -22.58 10.41 -8.51
CA ARG A 303 -21.78 10.81 -7.35
C ARG A 303 -22.64 11.15 -6.12
N VAL A 304 -23.85 11.69 -6.35
CA VAL A 304 -24.76 12.08 -5.26
C VAL A 304 -25.37 10.82 -4.65
N GLN A 305 -25.97 9.95 -5.44
CA GLN A 305 -26.50 8.67 -4.97
C GLN A 305 -25.44 7.83 -4.27
N TRP A 306 -24.23 7.76 -4.81
CA TRP A 306 -23.12 7.04 -4.19
C TRP A 306 -22.76 7.60 -2.81
N LYS A 307 -22.74 8.91 -2.65
CA LYS A 307 -22.46 9.54 -1.35
C LYS A 307 -23.54 9.22 -0.30
N TRP A 308 -24.82 9.19 -0.72
CA TRP A 308 -25.94 8.91 0.20
C TRP A 308 -26.10 7.42 0.53
N SER A 309 -25.70 6.51 -0.33
CA SER A 309 -25.77 5.05 -0.08
C SER A 309 -24.91 4.58 1.10
N ASN A 310 -24.03 5.43 1.64
CA ASN A 310 -23.22 5.19 2.84
C ASN A 310 -23.90 5.56 4.15
N GLN A 311 -25.04 6.22 4.12
CA GLN A 311 -25.71 6.71 5.33
C GLN A 311 -26.80 5.75 5.83
N GLN A 312 -27.05 4.68 5.10
CA GLN A 312 -27.93 3.59 5.57
C GLN A 312 -27.08 2.50 6.21
N PRO A 313 -27.43 2.07 7.45
CA PRO A 313 -26.73 1.01 8.19
C PRO A 313 -26.81 -0.36 7.53
#